data_b51a30a5ac3f95d098749536a4021d62
#
_entry.id   b51a30a5ac3f95d098749536a4021d62
#
_cell.length_a   1.000
_cell.length_b   1.000
_cell.length_c   1.000
_cell.angle_alpha   90.00
_cell.angle_beta   90.00
_cell.angle_gamma   90.00
#
_symmetry.space_group_name_H-M   'P 1'
#
loop_
_entity.id
_entity.type
_entity.pdbx_description
1 polymer ?
#
loop_
_entity_poly.entity_id
_entity_poly.type
_entity_poly.pdbx_seq_one_letter_code
_entity_poly.pdbx_strand_id
1 'polypeptide(L)'
;MTIDTDALTALGDNWMIRTDNDGEGYGGFRWAPIGEWTECPIWSSATKADCGSGGLFGQGPGGYGHAQSGTRFVFCETGPERVIIDGDKVKVRRARILYVGADAFDALIFVTGGIFPGWLDLSGCTLPEGLALPQTVGGWLDLSGCTLPEGLALPQ
;
A
#
# COMPACT_ATOMS: atom_id res chain seq x y z
N MET A 1 -0.61 0.12 -19.40
CA MET A 1 -1.13 -0.37 -18.13
C MET A 1 -1.20 -1.87 -18.14
N THR A 2 -0.63 -2.51 -17.13
CA THR A 2 -0.37 -3.95 -17.14
C THR A 2 -1.07 -4.69 -16.00
N ILE A 3 -2.06 -4.08 -15.33
CA ILE A 3 -2.76 -4.73 -14.23
C ILE A 3 -3.75 -5.78 -14.75
N ASP A 4 -3.85 -6.88 -14.02
CA ASP A 4 -4.81 -7.96 -14.29
C ASP A 4 -6.06 -7.73 -13.42
N THR A 5 -7.11 -7.19 -14.05
CA THR A 5 -8.32 -6.81 -13.32
C THR A 5 -9.10 -8.02 -12.80
N ASP A 6 -9.05 -9.16 -13.48
CA ASP A 6 -9.72 -10.37 -12.99
C ASP A 6 -9.02 -10.89 -11.73
N ALA A 7 -7.69 -10.93 -11.74
CA ALA A 7 -6.91 -11.33 -10.57
C ALA A 7 -7.15 -10.38 -9.40
N LEU A 8 -7.18 -9.06 -9.65
CA LEU A 8 -7.44 -8.07 -8.61
C LEU A 8 -8.85 -8.23 -8.02
N THR A 9 -9.85 -8.45 -8.85
CA THR A 9 -11.22 -8.68 -8.38
C THR A 9 -11.29 -9.92 -7.46
N ALA A 10 -10.54 -10.96 -7.78
CA ALA A 10 -10.52 -12.19 -6.99
C ALA A 10 -9.90 -12.01 -5.60
N LEU A 11 -9.14 -10.94 -5.36
CA LEU A 11 -8.55 -10.70 -4.04
C LEU A 11 -9.59 -10.36 -2.97
N GLY A 12 -10.72 -9.76 -3.35
CA GLY A 12 -11.67 -9.25 -2.35
C GLY A 12 -11.00 -8.19 -1.48
N ASP A 13 -10.97 -8.42 -0.16
CA ASP A 13 -10.31 -7.51 0.80
C ASP A 13 -8.86 -7.90 1.11
N ASN A 14 -8.32 -8.91 0.43
CA ASN A 14 -6.97 -9.43 0.72
C ASN A 14 -5.91 -8.70 -0.08
N TRP A 15 -5.81 -7.39 0.13
CA TRP A 15 -4.79 -6.55 -0.49
C TRP A 15 -4.36 -5.45 0.46
N MET A 16 -3.18 -4.90 0.20
CA MET A 16 -2.72 -3.67 0.85
C MET A 16 -1.77 -2.93 -0.08
N ILE A 17 -1.66 -1.61 0.13
CA ILE A 17 -0.65 -0.78 -0.51
C ILE A 17 0.31 -0.28 0.57
N ARG A 18 1.58 -0.18 0.23
CA ARG A 18 2.61 0.33 1.13
C ARG A 18 3.76 0.91 0.34
N THR A 19 4.73 1.47 1.04
CA THR A 19 6.01 1.88 0.47
C THR A 19 7.15 1.03 1.03
N ASP A 20 8.21 0.91 0.26
CA ASP A 20 9.48 0.38 0.74
C ASP A 20 10.64 1.17 0.12
N ASN A 21 11.87 0.80 0.48
CA ASN A 21 13.08 1.36 -0.09
C ASN A 21 13.78 0.26 -0.89
N ASP A 22 13.31 0.08 -2.13
CA ASP A 22 13.84 -0.93 -3.06
C ASP A 22 13.83 -2.35 -2.45
N GLY A 23 12.68 -2.74 -1.91
CA GLY A 23 12.48 -4.06 -1.30
C GLY A 23 12.81 -4.13 0.18
N GLU A 24 13.31 -3.05 0.76
CA GLU A 24 13.63 -2.99 2.18
C GLU A 24 12.58 -2.16 2.92
N GLY A 25 11.97 -2.78 3.93
CA GLY A 25 10.99 -2.14 4.79
C GLY A 25 11.61 -1.57 6.06
N TYR A 26 10.75 -1.23 7.01
CA TYR A 26 11.16 -0.67 8.29
C TYR A 26 12.13 -1.60 9.03
N GLY A 27 13.17 -1.01 9.61
CA GLY A 27 14.17 -1.76 10.38
C GLY A 27 15.07 -2.66 9.54
N GLY A 28 15.11 -2.47 8.22
CA GLY A 28 15.97 -3.27 7.33
C GLY A 28 15.37 -4.60 6.92
N PHE A 29 14.08 -4.83 7.22
CA PHE A 29 13.42 -6.07 6.81
C PHE A 29 13.35 -6.17 5.28
N ARG A 30 13.83 -7.28 4.73
CA ARG A 30 13.88 -7.50 3.28
C ARG A 30 12.64 -8.25 2.80
N TRP A 31 11.92 -7.64 1.86
CA TRP A 31 10.80 -8.27 1.18
C TRP A 31 11.29 -9.17 0.05
N ALA A 32 10.54 -10.24 -0.19
CA ALA A 32 10.78 -11.12 -1.33
C ALA A 32 10.56 -10.36 -2.65
N PRO A 33 11.16 -10.82 -3.75
CA PRO A 33 10.94 -10.23 -5.07
C PRO A 33 9.46 -10.24 -5.48
N ILE A 34 9.11 -9.41 -6.47
CA ILE A 34 7.76 -9.35 -7.03
C ILE A 34 7.28 -10.74 -7.43
N GLY A 35 6.07 -11.09 -7.03
CA GLY A 35 5.45 -12.37 -7.33
C GLY A 35 5.73 -13.49 -6.34
N GLU A 36 6.65 -13.28 -5.40
CA GLU A 36 6.98 -14.26 -4.37
C GLU A 36 6.40 -13.84 -3.02
N TRP A 37 6.01 -14.82 -2.21
CA TRP A 37 5.44 -14.54 -0.89
C TRP A 37 6.53 -14.15 0.10
N THR A 38 6.26 -13.09 0.86
CA THR A 38 7.01 -12.68 2.03
C THR A 38 6.24 -13.14 3.26
N GLU A 39 6.90 -13.89 4.14
CA GLU A 39 6.31 -14.36 5.40
C GLU A 39 6.80 -13.48 6.55
N CYS A 40 5.90 -13.15 7.47
CA CYS A 40 6.30 -12.52 8.72
C CYS A 40 7.03 -13.57 9.58
N PRO A 41 8.27 -13.32 10.01
CA PRO A 41 9.03 -14.32 10.76
C PRO A 41 8.39 -14.71 12.10
N ILE A 42 7.76 -13.72 12.77
CA ILE A 42 7.11 -13.95 14.06
C ILE A 42 5.73 -13.29 13.98
N TRP A 43 4.70 -14.09 13.70
CA TRP A 43 3.33 -13.59 13.61
C TRP A 43 2.71 -13.40 14.98
N SER A 44 2.04 -12.25 15.15
CA SER A 44 1.19 -11.99 16.30
C SER A 44 -0.15 -11.41 15.83
N SER A 45 -1.25 -11.99 16.26
CA SER A 45 -2.59 -11.48 15.99
C SER A 45 -3.00 -10.32 16.92
N ALA A 46 -2.12 -9.87 17.79
CA ALA A 46 -2.40 -8.75 18.69
C ALA A 46 -2.57 -7.44 17.91
N THR A 47 -3.43 -6.56 18.42
CA THR A 47 -3.72 -5.26 17.78
C THR A 47 -2.71 -4.20 18.17
N LYS A 48 -1.43 -4.56 18.22
CA LYS A 48 -0.35 -3.64 18.53
C LYS A 48 0.23 -3.04 17.26
N ALA A 49 0.52 -1.75 17.31
CA ALA A 49 1.11 -1.00 16.22
C ALA A 49 2.63 -1.14 16.18
N ASP A 50 3.16 -2.34 16.39
CA ASP A 50 4.60 -2.61 16.40
C ASP A 50 5.10 -2.78 14.98
N CYS A 51 5.60 -1.72 14.40
CA CYS A 51 6.24 -1.79 13.07
C CYS A 51 7.47 -2.68 13.15
N GLY A 52 7.53 -3.68 12.26
CA GLY A 52 8.69 -4.55 12.14
C GLY A 52 8.67 -5.78 13.01
N SER A 53 7.72 -5.91 13.93
CA SER A 53 7.57 -7.16 14.67
C SER A 53 6.11 -7.59 14.74
N GLY A 54 5.87 -8.88 14.61
CA GLY A 54 4.55 -9.46 14.72
C GLY A 54 3.66 -9.35 13.50
N GLY A 55 4.12 -8.74 12.40
CA GLY A 55 3.33 -8.64 11.18
C GLY A 55 3.98 -7.84 10.07
N LEU A 56 3.35 -7.89 8.90
CA LEU A 56 3.66 -7.01 7.77
C LEU A 56 2.56 -5.96 7.69
N PHE A 57 2.93 -4.70 7.44
CA PHE A 57 2.01 -3.57 7.58
C PHE A 57 1.81 -2.82 6.27
N GLY A 58 0.63 -2.25 6.10
CA GLY A 58 0.28 -1.40 4.98
C GLY A 58 -1.09 -0.77 5.17
N GLN A 59 -1.58 -0.10 4.15
CA GLN A 59 -2.95 0.42 4.10
C GLN A 59 -3.80 -0.50 3.24
N GLY A 60 -5.00 -0.79 3.72
CA GLY A 60 -5.93 -1.65 3.00
C GLY A 60 -7.30 -1.61 3.66
N PRO A 61 -8.23 -2.48 3.24
CA PRO A 61 -9.58 -2.48 3.80
C PRO A 61 -9.59 -2.48 5.32
N GLY A 62 -10.23 -1.46 5.90
CA GLY A 62 -10.32 -1.25 7.35
C GLY A 62 -9.19 -0.40 7.95
N GLY A 63 -8.11 -0.11 7.24
CA GLY A 63 -6.98 0.63 7.79
C GLY A 63 -6.33 1.55 6.75
N TYR A 64 -6.78 2.80 6.66
CA TYR A 64 -6.41 3.75 5.62
C TYR A 64 -5.75 5.03 6.14
N GLY A 65 -5.22 5.02 7.34
CA GLY A 65 -4.66 6.24 7.95
C GLY A 65 -3.13 6.29 8.04
N HIS A 66 -2.45 5.22 7.65
CA HIS A 66 -1.00 5.11 7.84
C HIS A 66 -0.23 5.93 6.80
N ALA A 67 0.83 6.62 7.25
CA ALA A 67 1.69 7.41 6.38
C ALA A 67 2.55 6.53 5.46
N GLN A 68 2.78 7.05 4.26
CA GLN A 68 3.66 6.43 3.27
C GLN A 68 4.95 7.26 3.19
N SER A 69 6.09 6.65 3.41
CA SER A 69 7.35 7.41 3.50
C SER A 69 8.53 6.78 2.76
N GLY A 70 8.31 5.70 2.05
CA GLY A 70 9.36 5.04 1.27
C GLY A 70 9.53 5.62 -0.13
N THR A 71 10.50 5.13 -0.87
CA THR A 71 10.82 5.60 -2.22
C THR A 71 10.05 4.84 -3.31
N ARG A 72 9.49 3.69 -2.99
CA ARG A 72 8.80 2.84 -3.96
C ARG A 72 7.42 2.45 -3.42
N PHE A 73 6.39 2.60 -4.26
CA PHE A 73 5.04 2.13 -3.92
C PHE A 73 4.88 0.68 -4.35
N VAL A 74 4.30 -0.14 -3.49
CA VAL A 74 4.03 -1.54 -3.79
C VAL A 74 2.59 -1.88 -3.44
N PHE A 75 1.91 -2.59 -4.34
CA PHE A 75 0.58 -3.13 -4.13
C PHE A 75 0.70 -4.64 -3.93
N CYS A 76 0.15 -5.13 -2.84
CA CYS A 76 0.33 -6.52 -2.41
C CYS A 76 -1.00 -7.26 -2.34
N GLU A 77 -0.97 -8.52 -2.76
CA GLU A 77 -1.94 -9.51 -2.28
C GLU A 77 -1.55 -9.90 -0.86
N THR A 78 -2.53 -10.04 0.02
CA THR A 78 -2.29 -10.49 1.40
C THR A 78 -2.90 -11.87 1.62
N GLY A 79 -2.33 -12.63 2.57
CA GLY A 79 -2.97 -13.83 3.07
C GLY A 79 -4.24 -13.49 3.87
N PRO A 80 -5.02 -14.50 4.28
CA PRO A 80 -6.29 -14.26 4.96
C PRO A 80 -6.14 -13.80 6.41
N GLU A 81 -4.99 -14.00 7.03
CA GLU A 81 -4.74 -13.59 8.41
C GLU A 81 -4.41 -12.11 8.46
N ARG A 82 -5.42 -11.30 8.77
CA ARG A 82 -5.38 -9.84 8.79
C ARG A 82 -5.89 -9.30 10.10
N VAL A 83 -5.23 -8.27 10.62
CA VAL A 83 -5.63 -7.54 11.83
C VAL A 83 -5.66 -6.05 11.50
N ILE A 84 -6.74 -5.37 11.90
CA ILE A 84 -6.86 -3.92 11.73
C ILE A 84 -6.29 -3.25 12.98
N ILE A 85 -5.39 -2.29 12.78
CA ILE A 85 -4.77 -1.54 13.87
C ILE A 85 -5.38 -0.13 13.91
N ASP A 86 -6.33 0.08 14.81
CA ASP A 86 -6.98 1.38 15.10
C ASP A 86 -7.56 2.09 13.86
N GLY A 87 -7.97 1.34 12.83
CA GLY A 87 -8.43 1.95 11.57
C GLY A 87 -7.32 2.62 10.77
N ASP A 88 -6.10 2.56 11.23
CA ASP A 88 -4.96 3.30 10.68
C ASP A 88 -4.17 2.49 9.66
N LYS A 89 -3.98 1.21 9.93
CA LYS A 89 -3.25 0.30 9.04
C LYS A 89 -3.74 -1.12 9.20
N VAL A 90 -3.35 -1.98 8.27
CA VAL A 90 -3.58 -3.41 8.37
C VAL A 90 -2.27 -4.12 8.66
N LYS A 91 -2.36 -5.18 9.44
CA LYS A 91 -1.26 -6.08 9.76
C LYS A 91 -1.58 -7.44 9.21
N VAL A 92 -0.68 -8.03 8.43
CA VAL A 92 -0.89 -9.32 7.79
C VAL A 92 0.26 -10.27 8.09
N ARG A 93 -0.03 -11.56 8.03
CA ARG A 93 0.99 -12.59 8.27
C ARG A 93 1.90 -12.80 7.06
N ARG A 94 1.33 -12.70 5.86
CA ARG A 94 2.07 -12.89 4.62
C ARG A 94 1.52 -12.00 3.52
N ALA A 95 2.39 -11.61 2.60
CA ALA A 95 2.01 -10.77 1.48
C ALA A 95 2.90 -11.06 0.27
N ARG A 96 2.36 -10.78 -0.91
CA ARG A 96 3.06 -10.94 -2.18
C ARG A 96 2.93 -9.65 -2.97
N ILE A 97 4.05 -9.06 -3.38
CA ILE A 97 4.03 -7.86 -4.21
C ILE A 97 3.56 -8.24 -5.60
N LEU A 98 2.49 -7.60 -6.07
CA LEU A 98 1.95 -7.79 -7.41
C LEU A 98 2.38 -6.68 -8.36
N TYR A 99 2.39 -5.43 -7.88
CA TYR A 99 2.67 -4.25 -8.71
C TYR A 99 3.53 -3.25 -7.94
N VAL A 100 4.35 -2.51 -8.67
CA VAL A 100 5.20 -1.45 -8.11
C VAL A 100 5.02 -0.15 -8.89
N GLY A 101 5.33 0.98 -8.24
CA GLY A 101 5.32 2.29 -8.87
C GLY A 101 3.93 2.72 -9.32
N ALA A 102 3.84 3.25 -10.54
CA ALA A 102 2.57 3.72 -11.11
C ALA A 102 1.54 2.60 -11.23
N ASP A 103 1.97 1.38 -11.56
CA ASP A 103 1.06 0.21 -11.64
C ASP A 103 0.46 -0.14 -10.28
N ALA A 104 1.17 0.11 -9.18
CA ALA A 104 0.62 -0.08 -7.83
C ALA A 104 -0.56 0.86 -7.58
N PHE A 105 -0.49 2.09 -8.04
CA PHE A 105 -1.60 3.04 -7.94
C PHE A 105 -2.75 2.69 -8.88
N ASP A 106 -2.46 2.20 -10.09
CA ASP A 106 -3.50 1.72 -10.99
C ASP A 106 -4.30 0.57 -10.35
N ALA A 107 -3.61 -0.36 -9.69
CA ALA A 107 -4.25 -1.43 -8.95
C ALA A 107 -5.09 -0.89 -7.78
N LEU A 108 -4.54 0.05 -7.02
CA LEU A 108 -5.26 0.69 -5.91
C LEU A 108 -6.55 1.36 -6.39
N ILE A 109 -6.48 2.12 -7.46
CA ILE A 109 -7.64 2.80 -8.05
C ILE A 109 -8.68 1.77 -8.47
N PHE A 110 -8.26 0.68 -9.10
CA PHE A 110 -9.18 -0.37 -9.52
C PHE A 110 -9.91 -1.01 -8.32
N VAL A 111 -9.17 -1.45 -7.30
CA VAL A 111 -9.79 -2.17 -6.17
C VAL A 111 -10.62 -1.28 -5.27
N THR A 112 -10.38 0.04 -5.28
CA THR A 112 -11.15 1.02 -4.48
C THR A 112 -12.28 1.69 -5.28
N GLY A 113 -12.37 1.41 -6.57
CA GLY A 113 -13.33 2.11 -7.44
C GLY A 113 -13.01 3.60 -7.61
N GLY A 114 -11.76 3.99 -7.41
CA GLY A 114 -11.32 5.38 -7.52
C GLY A 114 -11.51 6.22 -6.25
N ILE A 115 -11.98 5.60 -5.16
CA ILE A 115 -12.22 6.29 -3.88
C ILE A 115 -11.29 5.74 -2.82
N PHE A 116 -10.35 6.56 -2.34
CA PHE A 116 -9.48 6.20 -1.21
C PHE A 116 -10.17 6.67 0.08
N PRO A 117 -10.59 5.76 0.98
CA PRO A 117 -11.50 6.13 2.08
C PRO A 117 -10.88 6.93 3.21
N GLY A 118 -9.57 6.95 3.33
CA GLY A 118 -8.88 7.61 4.45
C GLY A 118 -7.96 8.72 4.01
N TRP A 119 -6.90 8.90 4.76
CA TRP A 119 -5.85 9.87 4.46
C TRP A 119 -4.83 9.25 3.53
N LEU A 120 -4.50 9.97 2.47
CA LEU A 120 -3.44 9.58 1.56
C LEU A 120 -2.24 10.50 1.80
N ASP A 121 -1.35 10.09 2.67
CA ASP A 121 -0.15 10.84 3.01
C ASP A 121 1.02 10.35 2.16
N LEU A 122 1.38 11.15 1.16
CA LEU A 122 2.48 10.90 0.25
C LEU A 122 3.65 11.86 0.48
N SER A 123 3.63 12.56 1.62
CA SER A 123 4.66 13.54 1.93
C SER A 123 6.05 12.93 1.92
N GLY A 124 6.97 13.59 1.24
CA GLY A 124 8.35 13.11 1.10
C GLY A 124 8.56 11.92 0.17
N CYS A 125 7.50 11.41 -0.47
CA CYS A 125 7.61 10.30 -1.41
C CYS A 125 8.08 10.79 -2.78
N THR A 126 8.77 9.91 -3.50
CA THR A 126 9.08 10.14 -4.91
C THR A 126 7.92 9.61 -5.75
N LEU A 127 7.22 10.51 -6.44
CA LEU A 127 6.08 10.14 -7.28
C LEU A 127 6.58 9.73 -8.67
N PRO A 128 6.24 8.52 -9.15
CA PRO A 128 6.72 8.05 -10.45
C PRO A 128 6.01 8.75 -11.62
N GLU A 129 6.68 8.82 -12.75
CA GLU A 129 6.05 9.26 -14.00
C GLU A 129 4.87 8.36 -14.34
N GLY A 130 3.84 8.96 -14.92
CA GLY A 130 2.62 8.24 -15.29
C GLY A 130 1.72 7.89 -14.12
N LEU A 131 2.01 8.39 -12.92
CA LEU A 131 1.19 8.14 -11.74
C LEU A 131 -0.22 8.70 -11.92
N ALA A 132 -1.22 7.87 -11.63
CA ALA A 132 -2.60 8.32 -11.43
C ALA A 132 -2.92 8.29 -9.93
N LEU A 133 -3.63 9.31 -9.46
CA LEU A 133 -4.15 9.34 -8.08
C LEU A 133 -5.61 8.93 -8.07
N PRO A 134 -6.13 8.41 -6.94
CA PRO A 134 -7.57 8.18 -6.78
C PRO A 134 -8.35 9.46 -7.09
N GLN A 135 -9.52 9.33 -7.70
CA GLN A 135 -10.37 10.49 -8.02
C GLN A 135 -10.85 11.22 -6.78
N THR A 136 -11.09 10.48 -5.71
CA THR A 136 -11.58 11.01 -4.43
C THR A 136 -10.74 10.45 -3.30
N VAL A 137 -10.35 11.33 -2.38
CA VAL A 137 -9.67 10.96 -1.13
C VAL A 137 -10.59 11.38 0.01
N GLY A 138 -10.97 10.43 0.87
CA GLY A 138 -11.95 10.66 1.93
C GLY A 138 -11.44 11.54 3.07
N GLY A 139 -10.12 11.55 3.29
CA GLY A 139 -9.46 12.41 4.25
C GLY A 139 -8.56 13.41 3.56
N TRP A 140 -7.37 13.63 4.10
CA TRP A 140 -6.40 14.56 3.54
C TRP A 140 -5.52 13.87 2.50
N LEU A 141 -5.18 14.63 1.46
CA LEU A 141 -4.12 14.28 0.53
C LEU A 141 -2.93 15.18 0.85
N ASP A 142 -1.84 14.60 1.32
CA ASP A 142 -0.62 15.33 1.67
C ASP A 142 0.47 15.02 0.63
N LEU A 143 0.82 16.04 -0.15
CA LEU A 143 1.89 15.96 -1.16
C LEU A 143 3.09 16.81 -0.78
N SER A 144 3.22 17.23 0.48
CA SER A 144 4.31 18.09 0.92
C SER A 144 5.67 17.42 0.68
N GLY A 145 6.62 18.20 0.16
CA GLY A 145 7.96 17.70 -0.13
C GLY A 145 8.07 16.79 -1.34
N CYS A 146 6.97 16.57 -2.07
CA CYS A 146 6.98 15.78 -3.29
C CYS A 146 7.35 16.63 -4.50
N THR A 147 8.04 16.00 -5.47
CA THR A 147 8.14 16.53 -6.83
C THR A 147 7.00 15.91 -7.63
N LEU A 148 6.12 16.75 -8.15
CA LEU A 148 4.94 16.27 -8.89
C LEU A 148 5.33 15.93 -10.32
N PRO A 149 4.96 14.74 -10.84
CA PRO A 149 5.19 14.40 -12.23
C PRO A 149 4.36 15.32 -13.15
N GLU A 150 4.88 15.54 -14.34
CA GLU A 150 4.17 16.34 -15.35
C GLU A 150 2.84 15.65 -15.71
N GLY A 151 1.79 16.46 -15.83
CA GLY A 151 0.47 15.96 -16.20
C GLY A 151 -0.31 15.25 -15.09
N LEU A 152 0.18 15.30 -13.85
CA LEU A 152 -0.53 14.68 -12.74
C LEU A 152 -1.87 15.38 -12.50
N ALA A 153 -2.96 14.60 -12.54
CA ALA A 153 -4.30 15.08 -12.20
C ALA A 153 -4.52 14.91 -10.69
N LEU A 154 -5.00 15.97 -10.04
CA LEU A 154 -5.33 15.94 -8.62
C LEU A 154 -6.75 15.45 -8.38
N PRO A 155 -7.03 14.82 -7.23
CA PRO A 155 -8.39 14.40 -6.85
C PRO A 155 -9.37 15.56 -6.82
N GLN A 156 -10.62 15.24 -7.08
CA GLN A 156 -11.71 16.21 -7.02
C GLN A 156 -12.10 16.51 -5.56
#